data_d1e0ca52c124e008e8da4c0f61244a07
#
_entry.id   d1e0ca52c124e008e8da4c0f61244a07
#
_cell.length_a   1.000
_cell.length_b   1.000
_cell.length_c   1.000
_cell.angle_alpha   90.00
_cell.angle_beta   90.00
_cell.angle_gamma   90.00
#
_symmetry.space_group_name_H-M   'P 1'
#
loop_
_entity.id
_entity.type
_entity.pdbx_description
1 polymer ?
#
loop_
_entity_poly.entity_id
_entity_poly.type
_entity_poly.pdbx_seq_one_letter_code
_entity_poly.pdbx_strand_id
1 'polypeptide(L)'
;MDRILADDFILVTGNGKAYSKADLLKEARTGKVFYEHQSDTEQTVRVWGNTAVVTAKLREKGTQDGKPFDKTLWFSDTYVRTPTGWRYVFGQASLALPKTP
;
A
#
# COMPACT_ATOMS: atom_id res chain seq x y z
N MET A 1 -10.64 -2.40 6.48
CA MET A 1 -9.20 -2.19 6.71
C MET A 1 -8.74 -2.58 8.11
N ASP A 2 -9.44 -2.19 9.15
CA ASP A 2 -9.06 -2.49 10.53
C ASP A 2 -8.93 -3.99 10.81
N ARG A 3 -9.75 -4.84 10.22
CA ARG A 3 -9.72 -6.29 10.42
C ARG A 3 -8.55 -7.00 9.74
N ILE A 4 -8.10 -6.48 8.61
CA ILE A 4 -7.04 -7.12 7.83
C ILE A 4 -5.65 -6.67 8.26
N LEU A 5 -5.54 -5.43 8.78
CA LEU A 5 -4.26 -4.91 9.26
C LEU A 5 -3.87 -5.56 10.59
N ALA A 6 -2.67 -6.09 10.66
CA ALA A 6 -2.12 -6.56 11.93
C ALA A 6 -1.89 -5.40 12.88
N ASP A 7 -1.93 -5.66 14.19
CA ASP A 7 -1.74 -4.59 15.19
C ASP A 7 -0.34 -3.97 15.11
N ASP A 8 0.66 -4.73 14.69
CA ASP A 8 2.03 -4.29 14.50
C ASP A 8 2.36 -3.90 13.06
N PHE A 9 1.32 -3.64 12.24
CA PHE A 9 1.49 -3.29 10.84
C PHE A 9 2.34 -2.04 10.65
N ILE A 10 3.24 -2.08 9.65
CA ILE A 10 4.05 -0.92 9.23
C ILE A 10 3.96 -0.78 7.71
N LEU A 11 3.75 0.45 7.27
CA LEU A 11 3.84 0.82 5.85
C LEU A 11 5.02 1.77 5.68
N VAL A 12 5.93 1.43 4.77
CA VAL A 12 7.04 2.30 4.40
C VAL A 12 6.77 2.88 3.02
N THR A 13 6.73 4.21 2.94
CA THR A 13 6.49 4.89 1.67
C THR A 13 7.79 5.21 0.96
N GLY A 14 7.71 5.54 -0.34
CA GLY A 14 8.88 5.79 -1.17
C GLY A 14 9.73 6.98 -0.72
N ASN A 15 9.16 7.89 0.04
CA ASN A 15 9.90 9.04 0.60
C ASN A 15 10.57 8.73 1.94
N GLY A 16 10.59 7.47 2.35
CA GLY A 16 11.29 7.04 3.55
C GLY A 16 10.50 7.20 4.86
N LYS A 17 9.22 7.50 4.79
CA LYS A 17 8.37 7.60 5.98
C LYS A 17 7.74 6.26 6.31
N ALA A 18 7.63 5.97 7.60
CA ALA A 18 6.95 4.77 8.10
C ALA A 18 5.66 5.17 8.80
N TYR A 19 4.60 4.40 8.54
CA TYR A 19 3.27 4.63 9.12
C TYR A 19 2.80 3.36 9.82
N SER A 20 2.24 3.53 11.01
CA SER A 20 1.62 2.44 11.77
C SER A 20 0.18 2.23 11.33
N LYS A 21 -0.45 1.16 11.84
CA LYS A 21 -1.89 0.93 11.66
C LYS A 21 -2.71 2.15 12.13
N ALA A 22 -2.37 2.70 13.29
CA ALA A 22 -3.09 3.87 13.83
C ALA A 22 -2.96 5.08 12.91
N ASP A 23 -1.78 5.31 12.34
CA ASP A 23 -1.55 6.40 11.40
C ASP A 23 -2.43 6.27 10.15
N LEU A 24 -2.53 5.07 9.58
CA LEU A 24 -3.35 4.83 8.39
C LEU A 24 -4.84 5.03 8.68
N LEU A 25 -5.31 4.57 9.82
CA LEU A 25 -6.71 4.74 10.20
C LEU A 25 -7.05 6.22 10.42
N LYS A 26 -6.13 6.96 11.01
CA LYS A 26 -6.30 8.41 11.20
C LYS A 26 -6.36 9.13 9.87
N GLU A 27 -5.46 8.80 8.95
CA GLU A 27 -5.42 9.43 7.62
C GLU A 27 -6.69 9.14 6.81
N ALA A 28 -7.23 7.93 6.91
CA ALA A 28 -8.49 7.58 6.25
C ALA A 28 -9.67 8.43 6.74
N ARG A 29 -9.66 8.86 8.01
CA ARG A 29 -10.70 9.71 8.57
C ARG A 29 -10.59 11.17 8.13
N THR A 30 -9.39 11.65 7.83
CA THR A 30 -9.17 13.06 7.47
C THR A 30 -9.56 13.37 6.03
N GLY A 31 -9.61 12.37 5.16
CA GLY A 31 -10.06 12.52 3.78
C GLY A 31 -9.23 13.47 2.92
N LYS A 32 -7.94 13.61 3.21
CA LYS A 32 -7.06 14.54 2.49
C LYS A 32 -6.64 14.05 1.11
N VAL A 33 -6.72 12.74 0.86
CA VAL A 33 -6.32 12.13 -0.39
C VAL A 33 -7.54 11.49 -1.03
N PHE A 34 -7.80 11.84 -2.29
CA PHE A 34 -8.89 11.28 -3.07
C PHE A 34 -8.32 10.60 -4.30
N TYR A 35 -8.67 9.31 -4.49
CA TYR A 35 -8.24 8.54 -5.64
C TYR A 35 -9.36 8.46 -6.66
N GLU A 36 -9.09 8.95 -7.88
CA GLU A 36 -10.00 8.80 -9.02
C GLU A 36 -9.82 7.44 -9.68
N HIS A 37 -8.60 6.95 -9.69
CA HIS A 37 -8.24 5.72 -10.39
C HIS A 37 -7.06 5.05 -9.69
N GLN A 38 -7.20 3.74 -9.49
CA GLN A 38 -6.11 2.88 -9.04
C GLN A 38 -6.15 1.61 -9.85
N SER A 39 -5.01 1.20 -10.39
CA SER A 39 -4.91 -0.07 -11.14
C SER A 39 -3.58 -0.72 -10.88
N ASP A 40 -3.61 -2.03 -10.73
CA ASP A 40 -2.42 -2.84 -10.53
C ASP A 40 -2.10 -3.58 -11.82
N THR A 41 -0.81 -3.63 -12.16
CA THR A 41 -0.30 -4.40 -13.27
C THR A 41 0.94 -5.18 -12.84
N GLU A 42 1.33 -6.19 -13.61
CA GLU A 42 2.52 -7.01 -13.34
C GLU A 42 2.51 -7.59 -11.93
N GLN A 43 1.34 -8.03 -11.47
CA GLN A 43 1.17 -8.58 -10.14
C GLN A 43 1.79 -9.96 -10.02
N THR A 44 2.59 -10.16 -8.97
CA THR A 44 3.19 -11.44 -8.62
C THR A 44 2.86 -11.77 -7.17
N VAL A 45 2.43 -13.00 -6.93
CA VAL A 45 2.13 -13.50 -5.58
C VAL A 45 3.06 -14.68 -5.29
N ARG A 46 3.75 -14.62 -4.15
CA ARG A 46 4.60 -15.70 -3.67
C ARG A 46 4.15 -16.11 -2.28
N VAL A 47 4.07 -17.41 -2.05
CA VAL A 47 3.64 -17.96 -0.75
C VAL A 47 4.69 -18.91 -0.21
N TRP A 48 5.09 -18.70 1.04
CA TRP A 48 6.00 -19.58 1.77
C TRP A 48 5.36 -19.93 3.12
N GLY A 49 4.80 -21.15 3.23
CA GLY A 49 4.13 -21.56 4.46
C GLY A 49 3.01 -20.59 4.82
N ASN A 50 3.17 -19.88 5.93
CA ASN A 50 2.17 -18.94 6.45
C ASN A 50 2.43 -17.49 6.03
N THR A 51 3.35 -17.28 5.09
CA THR A 51 3.71 -15.93 4.63
C THR A 51 3.45 -15.80 3.14
N ALA A 52 2.84 -14.70 2.74
CA ALA A 52 2.63 -14.36 1.34
C ALA A 52 3.11 -12.94 1.06
N VAL A 53 3.74 -12.76 -0.11
CA VAL A 53 4.19 -11.44 -0.57
C VAL A 53 3.57 -11.19 -1.93
N VAL A 54 2.94 -10.02 -2.05
CA VAL A 54 2.36 -9.55 -3.31
C VAL A 54 3.16 -8.33 -3.77
N THR A 55 3.69 -8.39 -4.99
CA THR A 55 4.35 -7.25 -5.63
C THR A 55 3.60 -6.88 -6.90
N ALA A 56 3.49 -5.59 -7.17
CA ALA A 56 2.83 -5.11 -8.37
C ALA A 56 3.23 -3.68 -8.67
N LYS A 57 2.99 -3.26 -9.91
CA LYS A 57 3.00 -1.86 -10.29
C LYS A 57 1.63 -1.28 -10.03
N LEU A 58 1.59 -0.18 -9.32
CA LEU A 58 0.36 0.53 -8.99
C LEU A 58 0.37 1.89 -9.69
N ARG A 59 -0.65 2.15 -10.49
CA ARG A 59 -0.92 3.48 -11.01
C ARG A 59 -2.00 4.12 -10.15
N GLU A 60 -1.72 5.32 -9.65
CA GLU A 60 -2.65 6.10 -8.85
C GLU A 60 -2.87 7.46 -9.50
N LYS A 61 -4.13 7.83 -9.65
CA LYS A 61 -4.54 9.13 -10.14
C LYS A 61 -5.58 9.71 -9.20
N GLY A 62 -5.43 10.96 -8.82
CA GLY A 62 -6.38 11.62 -7.93
C GLY A 62 -5.90 12.98 -7.51
N THR A 63 -6.32 13.41 -6.32
CA THR A 63 -5.92 14.69 -5.73
C THR A 63 -5.46 14.48 -4.28
N GLN A 64 -4.47 15.27 -3.89
CA GLN A 64 -3.99 15.33 -2.52
C GLN A 64 -3.91 16.80 -2.11
N ASP A 65 -4.62 17.16 -1.05
CA ASP A 65 -4.71 18.57 -0.59
C ASP A 65 -5.09 19.52 -1.73
N GLY A 66 -6.01 19.08 -2.61
CA GLY A 66 -6.48 19.86 -3.74
C GLY A 66 -5.57 19.87 -4.96
N LYS A 67 -4.41 19.22 -4.89
CA LYS A 67 -3.47 19.14 -6.01
C LYS A 67 -3.61 17.81 -6.75
N PRO A 68 -3.75 17.81 -8.09
CA PRO A 68 -3.86 16.60 -8.86
C PRO A 68 -2.53 15.85 -8.90
N PHE A 69 -2.61 14.52 -8.92
CA PHE A 69 -1.44 13.66 -9.14
C PHE A 69 -1.81 12.50 -10.07
N ASP A 70 -0.82 12.00 -10.79
CA ASP A 70 -0.90 10.79 -11.60
C ASP A 70 0.50 10.15 -11.56
N LYS A 71 0.63 9.04 -10.86
CA LYS A 71 1.93 8.41 -10.64
C LYS A 71 1.82 6.90 -10.72
N THR A 72 2.93 6.26 -11.08
CA THR A 72 3.09 4.81 -11.07
C THR A 72 4.25 4.48 -10.15
N LEU A 73 4.08 3.45 -9.32
CA LEU A 73 5.11 3.00 -8.42
C LEU A 73 5.04 1.48 -8.26
N TRP A 74 6.11 0.88 -7.74
CA TRP A 74 6.10 -0.51 -7.31
C TRP A 74 5.73 -0.58 -5.85
N PHE A 75 4.97 -1.60 -5.48
CA PHE A 75 4.73 -1.89 -4.07
C PHE A 75 4.96 -3.36 -3.77
N SER A 76 5.20 -3.64 -2.50
CA SER A 76 5.38 -4.98 -1.96
C SER A 76 4.58 -5.07 -0.67
N ASP A 77 3.62 -5.98 -0.64
CA ASP A 77 2.75 -6.20 0.52
C ASP A 77 2.99 -7.59 1.08
N THR A 78 3.21 -7.66 2.39
CA THR A 78 3.45 -8.92 3.09
C THR A 78 2.26 -9.26 3.98
N TYR A 79 1.79 -10.50 3.86
CA TYR A 79 0.67 -11.05 4.63
C TYR A 79 1.15 -12.26 5.41
N VAL A 80 0.61 -12.45 6.60
CA VAL A 80 0.87 -13.63 7.43
C VAL A 80 -0.45 -14.31 7.74
N ARG A 81 -0.47 -15.65 7.58
CA ARG A 81 -1.63 -16.45 7.91
C ARG A 81 -1.68 -16.69 9.42
N THR A 82 -2.81 -16.36 10.01
CA THR A 82 -3.07 -16.56 11.44
C THR A 82 -4.27 -17.50 11.61
N PRO A 83 -4.57 -17.97 12.84
CA PRO A 83 -5.76 -18.80 13.08
C PRO A 83 -7.07 -18.14 12.66
N THR A 84 -7.11 -16.80 12.58
CA THR A 84 -8.31 -16.06 12.20
C THR A 84 -8.27 -15.58 10.75
N GLY A 85 -7.29 -16.00 9.96
CA GLY A 85 -7.14 -15.66 8.55
C GLY A 85 -5.85 -14.91 8.24
N TRP A 86 -5.75 -14.42 7.01
CA TRP A 86 -4.59 -13.65 6.58
C TRP A 86 -4.63 -12.24 7.16
N ARG A 87 -3.46 -11.76 7.59
CA ARG A 87 -3.28 -10.39 8.10
C ARG A 87 -2.22 -9.67 7.30
N TYR A 88 -2.48 -8.42 6.96
CA TYR A 88 -1.54 -7.53 6.30
C TYR A 88 -0.58 -6.97 7.35
N VAL A 89 0.70 -7.37 7.29
CA VAL A 89 1.67 -7.05 8.35
C VAL A 89 2.68 -5.99 7.92
N PHE A 90 2.95 -5.85 6.63
CA PHE A 90 3.97 -4.92 6.15
C PHE A 90 3.68 -4.52 4.73
N GLY A 91 3.84 -3.24 4.44
CA GLY A 91 3.77 -2.72 3.09
C GLY A 91 4.94 -1.80 2.81
N GLN A 92 5.43 -1.83 1.56
CA GLN A 92 6.48 -0.95 1.11
C GLN A 92 6.19 -0.48 -0.31
N ALA A 93 6.34 0.82 -0.54
CA ALA A 93 6.17 1.43 -1.85
C ALA A 93 7.47 2.07 -2.30
N SER A 94 7.72 2.06 -3.61
CA SER A 94 8.84 2.78 -4.19
C SER A 94 8.51 4.27 -4.36
N LEU A 95 9.49 5.07 -4.69
CA LEU A 95 9.25 6.40 -5.24
C LEU A 95 8.49 6.26 -6.56
N ALA A 96 7.81 7.34 -6.96
CA ALA A 96 7.15 7.38 -8.26
C ALA A 96 8.17 7.09 -9.36
N LEU A 97 7.80 6.19 -10.28
CA LEU A 97 8.67 5.83 -11.38
C LEU A 97 8.75 6.98 -12.38
N PRO A 98 9.89 7.16 -13.09
CA PRO A 98 10.00 8.12 -14.16
C PRO A 98 8.94 7.84 -15.22
N LYS A 99 8.35 8.90 -15.75
CA LYS A 99 7.42 8.76 -16.86
C LYS A 99 8.21 8.39 -18.11
N THR A 100 7.75 7.38 -18.82
CA THR A 100 8.35 7.03 -20.11
C THR A 100 8.10 8.15 -21.12
N PRO A 101 9.10 8.51 -21.90
CA PRO A 101 8.92 9.53 -22.93
C PRO A 101 7.93 9.10 -24.01
#